data_e7a1403078a81952485f88346f0ea71e
#
_entry.id   e7a1403078a81952485f88346f0ea71e
#
_cell.length_a   1.000
_cell.length_b   1.000
_cell.length_c   1.000
_cell.angle_alpha   90.00
_cell.angle_beta   90.00
_cell.angle_gamma   90.00
#
_symmetry.space_group_name_H-M   'P 1'
#
loop_
_entity.id
_entity.type
_entity.pdbx_description
1 polymer ?
#
loop_
_entity_poly.entity_id
_entity_poly.type
_entity_poly.pdbx_seq_one_letter_code
_entity_poly.pdbx_strand_id
1 'polypeptide(L)'
;MGIPLATALSLASGKPLVVGRKRAYGLPGEFAIDQTTGYSKGEIYLNDVKKGDRVLLVDDVVSTGGTLLPILKAIDEIQAIVSDCWIIFEKGEGMDMIRSSGDWPLNSLVKIEMIDNKVSLIE
;
A
#
# COMPACT_ATOMS: atom_id res chain seq x y z
N MET A 1 1.35 -8.91 0.43
CA MET A 1 2.58 -9.67 0.08
C MET A 1 3.86 -8.82 0.01
N GLY A 2 3.76 -7.54 0.26
CA GLY A 2 4.92 -6.63 0.30
C GLY A 2 5.86 -6.79 1.50
N ILE A 3 5.56 -7.68 2.44
CA ILE A 3 6.33 -7.84 3.69
C ILE A 3 7.81 -8.17 3.44
N PRO A 4 8.18 -9.12 2.56
CA PRO A 4 9.60 -9.40 2.30
C PRO A 4 10.36 -8.18 1.76
N LEU A 5 9.76 -7.42 0.86
CA LEU A 5 10.34 -6.19 0.32
C LEU A 5 10.54 -5.13 1.41
N ALA A 6 9.51 -4.87 2.20
CA ALA A 6 9.57 -3.89 3.29
C ALA A 6 10.56 -4.32 4.38
N THR A 7 10.66 -5.60 4.68
CA THR A 7 11.64 -6.15 5.63
C THR A 7 13.08 -5.91 5.15
N ALA A 8 13.36 -6.19 3.89
CA ALA A 8 14.68 -5.95 3.32
C ALA A 8 15.06 -4.45 3.35
N LEU A 9 14.13 -3.58 3.01
CA LEU A 9 14.31 -2.12 3.07
C LEU A 9 14.54 -1.63 4.51
N SER A 10 13.78 -2.16 5.46
CA SER A 10 13.92 -1.84 6.89
C SER A 10 15.32 -2.22 7.40
N LEU A 11 15.79 -3.43 7.09
CA LEU A 11 17.12 -3.88 7.46
C LEU A 11 18.23 -3.04 6.81
N ALA A 12 18.10 -2.75 5.52
CA ALA A 12 19.12 -2.00 4.77
C ALA A 12 19.19 -0.52 5.21
N SER A 13 18.07 0.09 5.57
CA SER A 13 17.97 1.50 5.94
C SER A 13 18.07 1.79 7.43
N GLY A 14 17.92 0.78 8.28
CA GLY A 14 17.80 0.94 9.73
C GLY A 14 16.49 1.62 10.18
N LYS A 15 15.48 1.67 9.31
CA LYS A 15 14.17 2.28 9.60
C LYS A 15 13.18 1.25 10.16
N PRO A 16 12.28 1.65 11.06
CA PRO A 16 11.25 0.77 11.58
C PRO A 16 10.36 0.20 10.48
N LEU A 17 9.86 -1.01 10.68
CA LEU A 17 8.91 -1.68 9.82
C LEU A 17 7.53 -1.66 10.46
N VAL A 18 6.53 -1.23 9.68
CA VAL A 18 5.11 -1.38 10.02
C VAL A 18 4.45 -2.24 8.95
N VAL A 19 3.68 -3.23 9.38
CA VAL A 19 2.97 -4.14 8.49
C VAL A 19 1.48 -3.87 8.54
N GLY A 20 0.89 -3.57 7.40
CA GLY A 20 -0.56 -3.59 7.21
C GLY A 20 -1.04 -5.05 7.15
N ARG A 21 -1.92 -5.43 8.03
CA ARG A 21 -2.36 -6.82 8.17
C ARG A 21 -3.87 -6.94 8.30
N LYS A 22 -4.40 -8.08 7.93
CA LYS A 22 -5.85 -8.38 7.96
C LYS A 22 -6.34 -8.86 9.34
N ARG A 23 -5.46 -8.96 10.32
CA ARG A 23 -5.78 -9.47 11.66
C ARG A 23 -5.46 -8.43 12.73
N ALA A 24 -6.45 -8.13 13.56
CA ALA A 24 -6.26 -7.31 14.74
C ALA A 24 -5.39 -8.03 15.79
N TYR A 25 -4.51 -7.29 16.45
CA TYR A 25 -3.76 -7.77 17.60
C TYR A 25 -4.33 -7.24 18.92
N GLY A 26 -5.22 -6.24 18.87
CA GLY A 26 -5.79 -5.62 20.06
C GLY A 26 -4.77 -4.82 20.88
N LEU A 27 -3.71 -4.37 20.25
CA LEU A 27 -2.65 -3.60 20.91
C LEU A 27 -2.99 -2.10 20.91
N PRO A 28 -2.53 -1.35 21.92
CA PRO A 28 -2.66 0.09 21.92
C PRO A 28 -2.03 0.73 20.66
N GLY A 29 -2.69 1.74 20.10
CA GLY A 29 -2.22 2.41 18.89
C GLY A 29 -2.54 1.67 17.58
N GLU A 30 -3.34 0.62 17.65
CA GLU A 30 -3.84 -0.06 16.45
C GLU A 30 -4.91 0.79 15.76
N PHE A 31 -4.76 0.97 14.46
CA PHE A 31 -5.70 1.69 13.61
C PHE A 31 -6.33 0.72 12.61
N ALA A 32 -7.66 0.66 12.59
CA ALA A 32 -8.42 -0.19 11.67
C ALA A 32 -8.84 0.60 10.44
N ILE A 33 -8.62 0.02 9.28
CA ILE A 33 -8.93 0.61 7.97
C ILE A 33 -9.93 -0.30 7.27
N ASP A 34 -11.09 0.23 6.93
CA ASP A 34 -12.07 -0.49 6.14
C ASP A 34 -11.56 -0.68 4.70
N GLN A 35 -11.46 -1.94 4.30
CA GLN A 35 -11.13 -2.31 2.93
C GLN A 35 -12.38 -2.82 2.24
N THR A 36 -12.81 -2.14 1.18
CA THR A 36 -13.87 -2.62 0.30
C THR A 36 -13.30 -2.85 -1.09
N THR A 37 -13.21 -4.11 -1.49
CA THR A 37 -12.95 -4.50 -2.87
C THR A 37 -14.24 -4.97 -3.52
N GLY A 38 -14.31 -5.05 -4.85
CA GLY A 38 -15.48 -5.56 -5.56
C GLY A 38 -15.87 -7.01 -5.20
N TYR A 39 -15.00 -7.73 -4.51
CA TYR A 39 -15.16 -9.15 -4.18
C TYR A 39 -15.09 -9.46 -2.68
N SER A 40 -14.59 -8.56 -1.86
CA SER A 40 -14.49 -8.78 -0.42
C SER A 40 -14.57 -7.47 0.36
N LYS A 41 -15.17 -7.55 1.53
CA LYS A 41 -15.07 -6.54 2.58
C LYS A 41 -14.13 -7.08 3.64
N GLY A 42 -13.23 -6.23 4.13
CA GLY A 42 -12.30 -6.60 5.18
C GLY A 42 -11.76 -5.37 5.86
N GLU A 43 -10.98 -5.59 6.89
CA GLU A 43 -10.26 -4.53 7.58
C GLU A 43 -8.76 -4.77 7.45
N ILE A 44 -8.02 -3.68 7.37
CA ILE A 44 -6.56 -3.67 7.46
C ILE A 44 -6.20 -2.94 8.73
N TYR A 45 -5.25 -3.47 9.47
CA TYR A 45 -4.80 -2.92 10.73
C TYR A 45 -3.36 -2.45 10.61
N LEU A 46 -3.12 -1.23 11.10
CA LEU A 46 -1.79 -0.65 11.26
C LEU A 46 -1.51 -0.36 12.72
N ASN A 47 -0.28 -0.57 13.16
CA ASN A 47 0.18 -0.14 14.47
C ASN A 47 1.33 0.86 14.33
N ASP A 48 1.47 1.70 15.35
CA ASP A 48 2.64 2.57 15.54
C ASP A 48 2.89 3.62 14.44
N VAL A 49 1.90 3.94 13.62
CA VAL A 49 1.94 5.12 12.76
C VAL A 49 1.24 6.27 13.48
N LYS A 50 1.96 7.37 13.67
CA LYS A 50 1.52 8.52 14.47
C LYS A 50 1.50 9.79 13.62
N LYS A 51 0.74 10.77 14.09
CA LYS A 51 0.72 12.11 13.49
C LYS A 51 2.14 12.66 13.33
N GLY A 52 2.44 13.14 12.14
CA GLY A 52 3.73 13.72 11.80
C GLY A 52 4.78 12.71 11.33
N ASP A 53 4.52 11.40 11.45
CA ASP A 53 5.42 10.38 10.92
C ASP A 53 5.50 10.48 9.40
N ARG A 54 6.70 10.24 8.88
CA ARG A 54 6.95 10.15 7.44
C ARG A 54 7.05 8.68 7.04
N VAL A 55 6.16 8.26 6.17
CA VAL A 55 5.99 6.85 5.80
C VAL A 55 6.43 6.64 4.36
N LEU A 56 7.34 5.70 4.15
CA LEU A 56 7.56 5.07 2.85
C LEU A 56 6.64 3.85 2.76
N LEU A 57 5.71 3.87 1.82
CA LEU A 57 4.80 2.76 1.58
C LEU A 57 5.32 1.90 0.44
N VAL A 58 5.39 0.60 0.65
CA VAL A 58 5.87 -0.35 -0.38
C VAL A 58 4.94 -1.56 -0.46
N ASP A 59 4.71 -2.03 -1.68
CA ASP A 59 3.99 -3.28 -1.94
C ASP A 59 4.50 -3.93 -3.23
N ASP A 60 4.16 -5.19 -3.42
CA ASP A 60 4.58 -5.93 -4.62
C ASP A 60 3.70 -5.62 -5.83
N VAL A 61 2.38 -5.65 -5.68
CA VAL A 61 1.44 -5.49 -6.81
C VAL A 61 0.27 -4.59 -6.45
N VAL A 62 -0.08 -3.68 -7.34
CA VAL A 62 -1.37 -2.99 -7.34
C VAL A 62 -2.13 -3.35 -8.61
N SER A 63 -3.35 -3.84 -8.43
CA SER A 63 -4.26 -4.20 -9.53
C SER A 63 -5.51 -3.31 -9.55
N THR A 64 -6.39 -3.45 -8.55
CA THR A 64 -7.63 -2.65 -8.46
C THR A 64 -7.45 -1.38 -7.62
N GLY A 65 -6.42 -1.31 -6.80
CA GLY A 65 -6.24 -0.24 -5.82
C GLY A 65 -7.08 -0.37 -4.55
N GLY A 66 -7.87 -1.43 -4.44
CA GLY A 66 -8.79 -1.63 -3.31
C GLY A 66 -8.13 -1.86 -1.96
N THR A 67 -6.83 -2.16 -1.94
CA THR A 67 -6.03 -2.26 -0.71
C THR A 67 -5.22 -0.99 -0.47
N LEU A 68 -4.55 -0.49 -1.50
CA LEU A 68 -3.63 0.64 -1.35
C LEU A 68 -4.36 1.95 -1.06
N LEU A 69 -5.46 2.24 -1.76
CA LEU A 69 -6.19 3.50 -1.60
C LEU A 69 -6.71 3.71 -0.16
N PRO A 70 -7.35 2.73 0.49
CA PRO A 70 -7.74 2.88 1.89
C PRO A 70 -6.57 3.13 2.83
N ILE A 71 -5.42 2.50 2.59
CA ILE A 71 -4.21 2.70 3.40
C ILE A 71 -3.69 4.13 3.25
N LEU A 72 -3.61 4.66 2.03
CA LEU A 72 -3.19 6.03 1.78
C LEU A 72 -4.11 7.04 2.48
N LYS A 73 -5.42 6.86 2.36
CA LYS A 73 -6.41 7.70 3.05
C LYS A 73 -6.29 7.62 4.57
N ALA A 74 -6.03 6.45 5.11
CA ALA A 74 -5.86 6.28 6.55
C ALA A 74 -4.60 6.96 7.07
N ILE A 75 -3.51 6.93 6.31
CA ILE A 75 -2.28 7.66 6.66
C ILE A 75 -2.55 9.17 6.70
N ASP A 76 -3.30 9.69 5.74
CA ASP A 76 -3.73 11.09 5.76
C ASP A 76 -4.63 11.40 6.96
N GLU A 77 -5.57 10.53 7.29
CA GLU A 77 -6.49 10.68 8.41
C GLU A 77 -5.76 10.69 9.76
N ILE A 78 -4.73 9.87 9.91
CA ILE A 78 -3.84 9.88 11.07
C ILE A 78 -3.01 11.18 11.12
N GLN A 79 -2.95 11.94 10.05
CA GLN A 79 -2.08 13.09 9.85
C GLN A 79 -0.58 12.72 9.82
N ALA A 80 -0.26 11.52 9.40
CA ALA A 80 1.06 11.14 8.95
C ALA A 80 1.27 11.56 7.49
N ILE A 81 2.49 11.45 7.01
CA ILE A 81 2.87 11.92 5.68
C ILE A 81 3.35 10.74 4.86
N VAL A 82 2.72 10.48 3.72
CA VAL A 82 3.28 9.56 2.72
C VAL A 82 4.43 10.27 2.03
N SER A 83 5.65 9.97 2.44
CA SER A 83 6.84 10.59 1.85
C SER A 83 7.13 10.05 0.46
N ASP A 84 6.82 8.78 0.25
CA ASP A 84 6.89 8.14 -1.07
C ASP A 84 6.09 6.83 -1.05
N CYS A 85 5.72 6.34 -2.21
CA CYS A 85 5.02 5.06 -2.37
C CYS A 85 5.59 4.32 -3.59
N TRP A 86 6.10 3.12 -3.38
CA TRP A 86 6.70 2.31 -4.43
C TRP A 86 6.05 0.94 -4.53
N ILE A 87 5.62 0.63 -5.73
CA ILE A 87 5.00 -0.66 -6.10
C ILE A 87 5.90 -1.32 -7.15
N ILE A 88 6.13 -2.62 -7.02
CA ILE A 88 6.95 -3.34 -8.01
C ILE A 88 6.17 -3.46 -9.31
N PHE A 89 4.98 -4.05 -9.26
CA PHE A 89 4.16 -4.30 -10.44
C PHE A 89 2.84 -3.53 -10.41
N GLU A 90 2.65 -2.68 -11.38
CA GLU A 90 1.39 -2.01 -11.66
C GLU A 90 0.63 -2.80 -12.73
N LYS A 91 -0.59 -3.24 -12.39
CA LYS A 91 -1.45 -4.03 -13.26
C LYS A 91 -2.83 -3.41 -13.35
N GLY A 92 -3.37 -3.29 -14.56
CA GLY A 92 -4.69 -2.71 -14.76
C GLY A 92 -4.75 -1.22 -14.44
N GLU A 93 -5.91 -0.74 -14.01
CA GLU A 93 -6.21 0.69 -13.86
C GLU A 93 -6.17 1.19 -12.41
N GLY A 94 -5.80 0.33 -11.46
CA GLY A 94 -5.84 0.66 -10.03
C GLY A 94 -4.97 1.84 -9.63
N MET A 95 -3.78 1.94 -10.19
CA MET A 95 -2.89 3.08 -9.92
C MET A 95 -3.43 4.40 -10.49
N ASP A 96 -4.04 4.36 -11.68
CA ASP A 96 -4.66 5.55 -12.28
C ASP A 96 -5.87 6.01 -11.48
N MET A 97 -6.67 5.08 -10.98
CA MET A 97 -7.77 5.37 -10.08
C MET A 97 -7.27 6.03 -8.79
N ILE A 98 -6.17 5.55 -8.21
CA ILE A 98 -5.59 6.14 -7.01
C ILE A 98 -5.05 7.54 -7.31
N ARG A 99 -4.33 7.72 -8.42
CA ARG A 99 -3.82 9.04 -8.85
C ARG A 99 -4.93 10.07 -9.02
N SER A 100 -6.11 9.65 -9.48
CA SER A 100 -7.28 10.53 -9.61
C SER A 100 -7.99 10.81 -8.28
N SER A 101 -7.73 10.03 -7.25
CA SER A 101 -8.39 10.12 -5.94
C SER A 101 -7.67 11.00 -4.92
N GLY A 102 -6.43 11.36 -5.17
CA GLY A 102 -5.62 12.17 -4.26
C GLY A 102 -4.24 12.48 -4.83
N ASP A 103 -3.48 13.26 -4.08
CA ASP A 103 -2.16 13.75 -4.48
C ASP A 103 -1.06 13.06 -3.65
N TRP A 104 -0.89 11.76 -3.86
CA TRP A 104 0.19 10.99 -3.24
C TRP A 104 1.34 10.76 -4.21
N PRO A 105 2.59 10.67 -3.74
CA PRO A 105 3.74 10.34 -4.58
C PRO A 105 3.75 8.84 -4.91
N LEU A 106 3.15 8.47 -6.04
CA LEU A 106 2.98 7.09 -6.46
C LEU A 106 3.96 6.72 -7.56
N ASN A 107 4.71 5.64 -7.35
CA ASN A 107 5.69 5.12 -8.29
C ASN A 107 5.50 3.62 -8.49
N SER A 108 5.78 3.14 -9.68
CA SER A 108 5.89 1.72 -9.97
C SER A 108 7.15 1.42 -10.77
N LEU A 109 7.73 0.24 -10.56
CA LEU A 109 8.92 -0.17 -11.31
C LEU A 109 8.55 -0.73 -12.68
N VAL A 110 7.49 -1.53 -12.74
CA VAL A 110 7.10 -2.26 -13.95
C VAL A 110 5.59 -2.19 -14.12
N LYS A 111 5.15 -1.84 -15.33
CA LYS A 111 3.75 -1.98 -15.73
C LYS A 111 3.56 -3.28 -16.49
N ILE A 112 2.54 -4.03 -16.10
CA ILE A 112 2.18 -5.30 -16.73
C ILE A 112 0.71 -5.35 -17.08
N GLU A 113 0.41 -6.17 -18.07
CA GLU A 113 -0.95 -6.56 -18.43
C GLU A 113 -1.07 -8.07 -18.60
N MET A 114 -2.28 -8.58 -18.48
CA MET A 114 -2.56 -9.98 -18.72
C MET A 114 -3.26 -10.12 -20.07
N ILE A 115 -2.61 -10.80 -21.01
CA ILE A 115 -3.17 -11.13 -22.32
C ILE A 115 -3.13 -12.65 -22.48
N ASP A 116 -4.28 -13.28 -22.70
CA ASP A 116 -4.42 -14.73 -22.87
C ASP A 116 -3.72 -15.54 -21.78
N ASN A 117 -3.91 -15.15 -20.52
CA ASN A 117 -3.26 -15.72 -19.34
C ASN A 117 -1.71 -15.62 -19.33
N LYS A 118 -1.15 -14.74 -20.13
CA LYS A 118 0.29 -14.44 -20.13
C LYS A 118 0.54 -13.04 -19.66
N VAL A 119 1.62 -12.86 -18.91
CA VAL A 119 2.09 -11.56 -18.46
C VAL A 119 2.85 -10.88 -19.60
N SER A 120 2.47 -9.66 -19.93
CA SER A 120 3.16 -8.80 -20.90
C SER A 120 3.59 -7.51 -20.22
N LEU A 121 4.79 -7.04 -20.56
CA LEU A 121 5.27 -5.73 -20.12
C LEU A 121 4.62 -4.63 -20.96
N ILE A 122 4.23 -3.56 -20.31
CA ILE A 122 3.80 -2.32 -20.96
C ILE A 122 4.98 -1.36 -20.91
N GLU A 123 5.45 -0.99 -22.07
CA GLU A 123 6.52 0.02 -22.20
C GLU A 123 5.97 1.44 -22.22
#